data_721abb77c8ca82d4cfa30c459e7d4d27
#
_entry.id   721abb77c8ca82d4cfa30c459e7d4d27
#
_cell.length_a   1.000
_cell.length_b   1.000
_cell.length_c   1.000
_cell.angle_alpha   90.00
_cell.angle_beta   90.00
_cell.angle_gamma   90.00
#
_symmetry.space_group_name_H-M   'P 1'
#
loop_
_entity.id
_entity.type
_entity.pdbx_description
1 polymer ?
#
loop_
_entity_poly.entity_id
_entity_poly.type
_entity_poly.pdbx_seq_one_letter_code
_entity_poly.pdbx_strand_id
1 'polypeptide(L)'
;QDLVYTPVQPCRIVDTRSTALGTIAASSTRSFISVNSANFTNQGGSATSCGTLGVSATAVALNVTAVGYPGTGHATVYPFGTTRPTAASVNYNAGTFATNNGIIAQIPNPLSSSDFTIWTAQTSHFVVDIVGYFAPPPATALDCTTATQTILNLAPGGRSFGTASCAAGYAPTGGGVGFSNNPVGVDMNASFRNGNGWFSLATNGSTETLNVFHYAECCRVPGR
;
A
#
# COMPACT_ATOMS: atom_id res chain seq x y z
N GLN A 1 -9.14 -1.40 -2.61
CA GLN A 1 -7.82 -0.77 -2.46
C GLN A 1 -6.79 -1.74 -3.00
N ASP A 2 -5.97 -1.31 -3.95
CA ASP A 2 -4.92 -2.15 -4.52
C ASP A 2 -3.85 -2.45 -3.48
N LEU A 3 -3.38 -3.69 -3.44
CA LEU A 3 -2.29 -4.13 -2.58
C LEU A 3 -1.05 -4.41 -3.43
N VAL A 4 0.11 -4.03 -2.93
CA VAL A 4 1.41 -4.30 -3.55
C VAL A 4 2.06 -5.48 -2.84
N TYR A 5 2.48 -6.47 -3.63
CA TYR A 5 3.30 -7.58 -3.14
C TYR A 5 4.74 -7.11 -2.93
N THR A 6 5.26 -7.37 -1.75
CA THR A 6 6.67 -7.16 -1.41
C THR A 6 7.28 -8.51 -1.04
N PRO A 7 8.23 -9.03 -1.85
CA PRO A 7 8.93 -10.25 -1.52
C PRO A 7 9.88 -10.02 -0.33
N VAL A 8 10.04 -11.04 0.50
CA VAL A 8 11.10 -11.11 1.52
C VAL A 8 11.98 -12.31 1.24
N GLN A 9 13.22 -12.29 1.75
CA GLN A 9 14.06 -13.48 1.77
C GLN A 9 13.28 -14.61 2.48
N PRO A 10 13.11 -15.79 1.88
CA PRO A 10 12.39 -16.90 2.52
C PRO A 10 12.90 -17.14 3.94
N CYS A 11 11.99 -17.10 4.91
CA CYS A 11 12.38 -17.10 6.32
C CYS A 11 11.35 -17.86 7.15
N ARG A 12 11.85 -18.75 8.01
CA ARG A 12 11.01 -19.55 8.89
C ARG A 12 10.36 -18.71 9.97
N ILE A 13 9.03 -18.68 10.00
CA ILE A 13 8.27 -17.99 11.04
C ILE A 13 7.65 -18.96 12.04
N VAL A 14 7.37 -20.21 11.66
CA VAL A 14 6.83 -21.26 12.55
C VAL A 14 7.56 -22.58 12.34
N ASP A 15 7.95 -23.23 13.45
CA ASP A 15 8.34 -24.63 13.46
C ASP A 15 7.88 -25.28 14.77
N THR A 16 6.71 -25.92 14.75
CA THR A 16 6.13 -26.52 15.95
C THR A 16 6.94 -27.70 16.50
N ARG A 17 7.88 -28.25 15.73
CA ARG A 17 8.80 -29.28 16.17
C ARG A 17 9.82 -28.73 17.17
N SER A 18 10.11 -27.44 17.08
CA SER A 18 11.09 -26.71 17.89
C SER A 18 10.45 -25.93 19.05
N THR A 19 9.19 -26.22 19.38
CA THR A 19 8.48 -25.57 20.51
C THR A 19 8.02 -26.58 21.54
N ALA A 20 7.93 -26.16 22.79
CA ALA A 20 7.41 -26.98 23.88
C ALA A 20 5.93 -27.41 23.69
N LEU A 21 5.18 -26.64 22.90
CA LEU A 21 3.78 -26.94 22.58
C LEU A 21 3.62 -28.07 21.56
N GLY A 22 4.69 -28.45 20.85
CA GLY A 22 4.70 -29.57 19.92
C GLY A 22 3.65 -29.51 18.80
N THR A 23 3.09 -30.67 18.47
CA THR A 23 2.04 -30.81 17.43
C THR A 23 0.79 -29.98 17.73
N ILE A 24 0.03 -29.63 16.67
CA ILE A 24 -1.36 -29.23 16.80
C ILE A 24 -2.20 -30.51 16.82
N ALA A 25 -3.03 -30.70 17.84
CA ALA A 25 -3.86 -31.89 17.98
C ALA A 25 -4.93 -31.97 16.87
N ALA A 26 -5.38 -33.18 16.58
CA ALA A 26 -6.47 -33.40 15.62
C ALA A 26 -7.71 -32.54 15.96
N SER A 27 -8.34 -31.99 14.93
CA SER A 27 -9.52 -31.12 15.03
C SER A 27 -9.33 -29.88 15.93
N SER A 28 -8.10 -29.44 16.09
CA SER A 28 -7.73 -28.29 16.93
C SER A 28 -7.09 -27.15 16.11
N THR A 29 -6.91 -26.02 16.76
CA THR A 29 -6.33 -24.80 16.18
C THR A 29 -5.14 -24.30 16.98
N ARG A 30 -4.25 -23.57 16.30
CA ARG A 30 -3.22 -22.74 16.92
C ARG A 30 -2.97 -21.50 16.08
N SER A 31 -2.80 -20.37 16.75
CA SER A 31 -2.59 -19.08 16.10
C SER A 31 -1.13 -18.64 16.18
N PHE A 32 -0.69 -17.87 15.18
CA PHE A 32 0.70 -17.48 14.98
C PHE A 32 0.79 -16.04 14.49
N ILE A 33 1.96 -15.42 14.71
CA ILE A 33 2.35 -14.12 14.17
C ILE A 33 3.13 -14.37 12.88
N SER A 34 2.96 -13.51 11.88
CA SER A 34 3.67 -13.58 10.59
C SER A 34 4.46 -12.32 10.25
N VAL A 35 4.07 -11.16 10.76
CA VAL A 35 4.71 -9.88 10.48
C VAL A 35 4.86 -9.04 11.76
N ASN A 36 5.61 -7.95 11.65
CA ASN A 36 5.77 -6.94 12.70
C ASN A 36 6.27 -7.51 14.06
N SER A 37 7.09 -8.53 14.01
CA SER A 37 7.75 -9.12 15.19
C SER A 37 9.27 -8.99 15.06
N ALA A 38 9.95 -8.73 16.18
CA ALA A 38 11.41 -8.66 16.21
C ALA A 38 12.06 -10.03 15.95
N ASN A 39 11.36 -11.11 16.30
CA ASN A 39 11.76 -12.50 16.03
C ASN A 39 10.55 -13.44 16.14
N PHE A 40 10.74 -14.70 15.76
CA PHE A 40 9.72 -15.74 15.76
C PHE A 40 10.10 -16.95 16.62
N THR A 41 11.06 -16.79 17.54
CA THR A 41 11.61 -17.89 18.36
C THR A 41 10.57 -18.56 19.25
N ASN A 42 9.59 -17.81 19.78
CA ASN A 42 8.51 -18.35 20.63
C ASN A 42 7.60 -19.34 19.88
N GLN A 43 7.59 -19.29 18.56
CA GLN A 43 6.83 -20.21 17.70
C GLN A 43 7.77 -21.14 16.88
N GLY A 44 9.04 -21.24 17.31
CA GLY A 44 10.04 -22.12 16.73
C GLY A 44 10.68 -21.63 15.43
N GLY A 45 10.42 -20.36 15.08
CA GLY A 45 10.95 -19.72 13.89
C GLY A 45 12.26 -18.98 14.11
N SER A 46 12.59 -18.11 13.19
CA SER A 46 13.83 -17.33 13.14
C SER A 46 14.03 -16.42 14.35
N ALA A 47 15.28 -16.23 14.73
CA ALA A 47 15.71 -15.23 15.71
C ALA A 47 15.73 -13.79 15.13
N THR A 48 15.30 -13.60 13.88
CA THR A 48 15.21 -12.31 13.22
C THR A 48 13.76 -11.97 12.89
N SER A 49 13.51 -10.72 12.50
CA SER A 49 12.19 -10.23 12.07
C SER A 49 11.75 -10.73 10.68
N CYS A 50 12.56 -11.54 9.99
CA CYS A 50 12.32 -11.97 8.61
C CYS A 50 12.07 -10.80 7.61
N GLY A 51 12.59 -9.59 7.91
CA GLY A 51 12.37 -8.41 7.07
C GLY A 51 10.96 -7.83 7.16
N THR A 52 10.18 -8.19 8.18
CA THR A 52 8.76 -7.77 8.31
C THR A 52 8.50 -6.83 9.48
N LEU A 53 9.53 -6.31 10.15
CA LEU A 53 9.37 -5.37 11.26
C LEU A 53 8.83 -4.02 10.76
N GLY A 54 7.81 -3.49 11.44
CA GLY A 54 7.17 -2.22 11.07
C GLY A 54 6.23 -2.30 9.86
N VAL A 55 5.98 -3.50 9.32
CA VAL A 55 5.11 -3.71 8.15
C VAL A 55 3.64 -3.69 8.57
N SER A 56 2.83 -2.89 7.86
CA SER A 56 1.36 -2.89 7.95
C SER A 56 0.78 -3.69 6.80
N ALA A 57 0.89 -5.02 6.88
CA ALA A 57 0.35 -5.92 5.87
C ALA A 57 -1.14 -6.21 6.09
N THR A 58 -1.83 -6.58 5.01
CA THR A 58 -3.22 -7.09 5.02
C THR A 58 -3.31 -8.54 4.59
N ALA A 59 -2.25 -9.07 3.97
CA ALA A 59 -2.11 -10.49 3.66
C ALA A 59 -0.63 -10.88 3.58
N VAL A 60 -0.36 -12.16 3.75
CA VAL A 60 0.98 -12.75 3.70
C VAL A 60 1.03 -13.90 2.70
N ALA A 61 2.17 -14.04 2.02
CA ALA A 61 2.47 -15.19 1.17
C ALA A 61 3.34 -16.16 1.98
N LEU A 62 2.83 -17.36 2.17
CA LEU A 62 3.39 -18.39 3.04
C LEU A 62 3.62 -19.69 2.28
N ASN A 63 4.69 -20.42 2.62
CA ASN A 63 4.81 -21.82 2.33
C ASN A 63 4.49 -22.59 3.62
N VAL A 64 3.42 -23.37 3.63
CA VAL A 64 2.92 -24.11 4.79
C VAL A 64 3.15 -25.59 4.58
N THR A 65 3.90 -26.21 5.49
CA THR A 65 4.21 -27.63 5.47
C THR A 65 3.57 -28.34 6.67
N ALA A 66 2.73 -29.32 6.43
CA ALA A 66 2.28 -30.28 7.42
C ALA A 66 3.28 -31.44 7.51
N VAL A 67 3.63 -31.88 8.72
CA VAL A 67 4.67 -32.88 8.96
C VAL A 67 4.22 -33.91 10.00
N GLY A 68 4.47 -35.19 9.75
CA GLY A 68 4.31 -36.27 10.73
C GLY A 68 2.87 -36.56 11.10
N TYR A 69 1.92 -36.41 10.17
CA TYR A 69 0.50 -36.75 10.37
C TYR A 69 0.23 -38.26 10.25
N PRO A 70 -0.65 -38.82 11.10
CA PRO A 70 -0.87 -40.29 11.12
C PRO A 70 -1.84 -40.76 10.02
N GLY A 71 -2.56 -39.88 9.36
CA GLY A 71 -3.61 -40.25 8.40
C GLY A 71 -3.90 -39.18 7.36
N THR A 72 -4.73 -39.52 6.39
CA THR A 72 -5.21 -38.57 5.38
C THR A 72 -6.04 -37.47 6.02
N GLY A 73 -5.87 -36.24 5.56
CA GLY A 73 -6.59 -35.07 6.07
C GLY A 73 -6.20 -33.79 5.38
N HIS A 74 -6.51 -32.69 6.04
CA HIS A 74 -6.15 -31.36 5.55
C HIS A 74 -5.91 -30.40 6.71
N ALA A 75 -5.24 -29.31 6.40
CA ALA A 75 -5.16 -28.13 7.25
C ALA A 75 -5.79 -26.92 6.57
N THR A 76 -6.38 -26.04 7.36
CA THR A 76 -6.92 -24.76 6.92
C THR A 76 -6.15 -23.64 7.61
N VAL A 77 -5.62 -22.71 6.81
CA VAL A 77 -5.00 -21.47 7.29
C VAL A 77 -5.96 -20.32 7.00
N TYR A 78 -6.24 -19.51 8.01
CA TYR A 78 -7.23 -18.44 7.91
C TYR A 78 -6.87 -17.28 8.86
N PRO A 79 -7.45 -16.08 8.66
CA PRO A 79 -7.16 -14.91 9.49
C PRO A 79 -7.48 -15.17 10.97
N PHE A 80 -6.60 -14.73 11.85
CA PHE A 80 -6.86 -14.78 13.30
C PHE A 80 -8.14 -14.00 13.64
N GLY A 81 -8.92 -14.55 14.59
CA GLY A 81 -10.16 -13.92 15.07
C GLY A 81 -11.37 -14.10 14.16
N THR A 82 -11.25 -14.84 13.04
CA THR A 82 -12.38 -15.13 12.14
C THR A 82 -12.89 -16.58 12.30
N THR A 83 -14.07 -16.84 11.77
CA THR A 83 -14.60 -18.20 11.67
C THR A 83 -13.80 -19.00 10.65
N ARG A 84 -13.48 -20.25 10.97
CA ARG A 84 -12.79 -21.16 10.06
C ARG A 84 -13.62 -21.38 8.78
N PRO A 85 -13.06 -21.12 7.58
CA PRO A 85 -13.74 -21.45 6.32
C PRO A 85 -13.70 -22.96 6.06
N THR A 86 -14.52 -23.44 5.14
CA THR A 86 -14.54 -24.84 4.70
C THR A 86 -13.39 -25.19 3.74
N ALA A 87 -12.61 -24.20 3.31
CA ALA A 87 -11.49 -24.38 2.38
C ALA A 87 -10.32 -25.13 3.03
N ALA A 88 -9.64 -25.97 2.24
CA ALA A 88 -8.37 -26.59 2.61
C ALA A 88 -7.20 -25.77 2.05
N SER A 89 -6.20 -25.52 2.89
CA SER A 89 -4.94 -24.85 2.49
C SER A 89 -3.86 -25.86 2.13
N VAL A 90 -3.78 -26.98 2.86
CA VAL A 90 -2.83 -28.08 2.62
C VAL A 90 -3.60 -29.39 2.76
N ASN A 91 -3.62 -30.22 1.72
CA ASN A 91 -4.13 -31.58 1.79
C ASN A 91 -2.96 -32.55 1.92
N TYR A 92 -3.09 -33.55 2.78
CA TYR A 92 -2.08 -34.57 3.02
C TYR A 92 -2.67 -35.97 3.06
N ASN A 93 -1.89 -36.98 2.63
CA ASN A 93 -2.30 -38.37 2.55
C ASN A 93 -1.48 -39.25 3.51
N ALA A 94 -2.13 -40.26 4.06
CA ALA A 94 -1.45 -41.29 4.85
C ALA A 94 -0.25 -41.87 4.07
N GLY A 95 0.83 -42.14 4.79
CA GLY A 95 2.08 -42.69 4.20
C GLY A 95 3.05 -41.65 3.64
N THR A 96 2.66 -40.36 3.59
CA THR A 96 3.54 -39.26 3.25
C THR A 96 4.07 -38.59 4.53
N PHE A 97 5.37 -38.37 4.66
CA PHE A 97 5.94 -37.77 5.85
C PHE A 97 5.69 -36.27 5.97
N ALA A 98 5.72 -35.56 4.86
CA ALA A 98 5.50 -34.12 4.80
C ALA A 98 4.82 -33.72 3.48
N THR A 99 3.95 -32.74 3.55
CA THR A 99 3.30 -32.12 2.38
C THR A 99 3.24 -30.61 2.57
N ASN A 100 3.54 -29.85 1.54
CA ASN A 100 3.50 -28.39 1.61
C ASN A 100 2.61 -27.79 0.51
N ASN A 101 2.21 -26.55 0.73
CA ASN A 101 1.57 -25.71 -0.26
C ASN A 101 1.93 -24.24 -0.04
N GLY A 102 2.10 -23.52 -1.17
CA GLY A 102 2.18 -22.06 -1.16
C GLY A 102 0.79 -21.45 -1.10
N ILE A 103 0.56 -20.55 -0.17
CA ILE A 103 -0.74 -19.91 0.04
C ILE A 103 -0.60 -18.39 0.23
N ILE A 104 -1.67 -17.66 -0.07
CA ILE A 104 -1.87 -16.29 0.38
C ILE A 104 -2.95 -16.31 1.46
N ALA A 105 -2.61 -15.82 2.65
CA ALA A 105 -3.54 -15.72 3.76
C ALA A 105 -3.76 -14.25 4.11
N GLN A 106 -5.04 -13.83 4.21
CA GLN A 106 -5.36 -12.55 4.85
C GLN A 106 -4.95 -12.58 6.31
N ILE A 107 -4.60 -11.42 6.85
CA ILE A 107 -4.32 -11.21 8.27
C ILE A 107 -5.15 -10.02 8.77
N PRO A 108 -5.38 -9.89 10.10
CA PRO A 108 -6.10 -8.74 10.65
C PRO A 108 -5.44 -7.42 10.28
N ASN A 109 -6.26 -6.44 9.91
CA ASN A 109 -5.80 -5.07 9.74
C ASN A 109 -6.81 -4.11 10.42
N PRO A 110 -6.43 -3.43 11.52
CA PRO A 110 -5.10 -3.42 12.13
C PRO A 110 -4.64 -4.78 12.68
N LEU A 111 -3.32 -4.96 12.81
CA LEU A 111 -2.73 -6.18 13.35
C LEU A 111 -3.23 -6.47 14.77
N SER A 112 -3.37 -7.74 15.10
CA SER A 112 -3.86 -8.24 16.39
C SER A 112 -2.75 -8.97 17.16
N SER A 113 -3.11 -9.69 18.23
CA SER A 113 -2.17 -10.53 19.02
C SER A 113 -1.62 -11.73 18.23
N SER A 114 -2.28 -12.08 17.13
CA SER A 114 -1.86 -13.09 16.16
C SER A 114 -2.36 -12.68 14.78
N ASP A 115 -1.77 -13.23 13.72
CA ASP A 115 -2.09 -12.85 12.36
C ASP A 115 -2.93 -13.93 11.66
N PHE A 116 -2.57 -15.19 11.84
CA PHE A 116 -3.29 -16.31 11.23
C PHE A 116 -3.45 -17.48 12.19
N THR A 117 -4.41 -18.34 11.87
CA THR A 117 -4.72 -19.55 12.61
C THR A 117 -4.59 -20.75 11.67
N ILE A 118 -3.97 -21.82 12.16
CA ILE A 118 -3.96 -23.14 11.51
C ILE A 118 -4.92 -24.06 12.25
N TRP A 119 -5.88 -24.62 11.54
CA TRP A 119 -6.66 -25.77 11.96
C TRP A 119 -6.17 -27.01 11.22
N THR A 120 -6.20 -28.19 11.86
CA THR A 120 -5.78 -29.44 11.23
C THR A 120 -6.75 -30.58 11.54
N ALA A 121 -7.02 -31.45 10.54
CA ALA A 121 -7.87 -32.63 10.70
C ALA A 121 -7.16 -33.75 11.47
N GLN A 122 -5.83 -33.85 11.37
CA GLN A 122 -5.02 -34.85 12.05
C GLN A 122 -4.00 -34.18 12.94
N THR A 123 -3.56 -34.86 14.00
CA THR A 123 -2.44 -34.38 14.83
C THR A 123 -1.20 -34.24 13.94
N SER A 124 -0.63 -33.05 13.85
CA SER A 124 0.48 -32.74 12.92
C SER A 124 1.39 -31.67 13.47
N HIS A 125 2.64 -31.72 13.08
CA HIS A 125 3.51 -30.55 13.14
C HIS A 125 3.29 -29.66 11.94
N PHE A 126 3.55 -28.37 12.13
CA PHE A 126 3.55 -27.38 11.06
C PHE A 126 4.84 -26.59 11.02
N VAL A 127 5.33 -26.42 9.80
CA VAL A 127 6.43 -25.55 9.47
C VAL A 127 5.91 -24.49 8.49
N VAL A 128 6.16 -23.23 8.80
CA VAL A 128 5.70 -22.12 7.95
C VAL A 128 6.86 -21.19 7.66
N ASP A 129 7.10 -20.97 6.38
CA ASP A 129 8.07 -19.99 5.89
C ASP A 129 7.31 -18.83 5.21
N ILE A 130 7.66 -17.59 5.57
CA ILE A 130 7.17 -16.40 4.86
C ILE A 130 8.05 -16.12 3.65
N VAL A 131 7.43 -15.78 2.51
CA VAL A 131 8.12 -15.43 1.27
C VAL A 131 7.77 -14.03 0.78
N GLY A 132 6.79 -13.37 1.39
CA GLY A 132 6.39 -12.01 1.08
C GLY A 132 5.11 -11.60 1.79
N TYR A 133 4.74 -10.36 1.60
CA TYR A 133 3.49 -9.80 2.14
C TYR A 133 2.82 -8.86 1.16
N PHE A 134 1.56 -8.56 1.41
CA PHE A 134 0.76 -7.59 0.66
C PHE A 134 0.38 -6.44 1.58
N ALA A 135 0.71 -5.23 1.17
CA ALA A 135 0.41 -4.00 1.89
C ALA A 135 -0.15 -2.94 0.93
N PRO A 136 -0.92 -1.95 1.42
CA PRO A 136 -1.23 -0.79 0.62
C PRO A 136 0.06 -0.16 0.08
N PRO A 137 0.05 0.39 -1.15
CA PRO A 137 1.21 1.12 -1.65
C PRO A 137 1.54 2.27 -0.69
N PRO A 138 2.82 2.56 -0.43
CA PRO A 138 3.18 3.75 0.34
C PRO A 138 2.62 4.98 -0.37
N ALA A 139 2.06 5.92 0.42
CA ALA A 139 1.61 7.20 -0.12
C ALA A 139 2.83 7.90 -0.73
N THR A 140 2.80 8.12 -2.05
CA THR A 140 3.82 8.88 -2.74
C THR A 140 3.40 10.35 -2.68
N ALA A 141 4.26 11.21 -2.14
CA ALA A 141 4.03 12.65 -2.15
C ALA A 141 3.90 13.14 -3.60
N LEU A 142 2.97 14.07 -3.84
CA LEU A 142 2.87 14.73 -5.12
C LEU A 142 4.14 15.58 -5.34
N ASP A 143 4.70 15.47 -6.53
CA ASP A 143 5.74 16.37 -7.02
C ASP A 143 5.04 17.51 -7.77
N CYS A 144 5.06 18.70 -7.19
CA CYS A 144 4.32 19.85 -7.72
C CYS A 144 5.28 21.01 -8.07
N THR A 145 4.95 21.71 -9.15
CA THR A 145 5.66 22.88 -9.63
C THR A 145 4.68 23.89 -10.21
N THR A 146 5.02 25.16 -10.21
CA THR A 146 4.21 26.23 -10.78
C THR A 146 4.71 26.57 -12.18
N ALA A 147 3.83 26.49 -13.18
CA ALA A 147 4.04 27.02 -14.51
C ALA A 147 3.48 28.44 -14.59
N THR A 148 4.21 29.36 -15.20
CA THR A 148 3.80 30.78 -15.32
C THR A 148 3.94 31.29 -16.75
N GLN A 149 2.91 31.98 -17.25
CA GLN A 149 2.96 32.82 -18.44
C GLN A 149 2.82 34.27 -18.04
N THR A 150 3.82 35.09 -18.37
CA THR A 150 3.84 36.51 -18.02
C THR A 150 3.43 37.38 -19.21
N ILE A 151 2.51 38.32 -18.97
CA ILE A 151 2.14 39.39 -19.90
C ILE A 151 2.60 40.71 -19.30
N LEU A 152 3.44 41.41 -20.01
CA LEU A 152 4.01 42.68 -19.56
C LEU A 152 3.17 43.87 -20.00
N ASN A 153 3.17 44.94 -19.17
CA ASN A 153 2.63 46.25 -19.50
C ASN A 153 1.14 46.26 -19.91
N LEU A 154 0.29 45.56 -19.19
CA LEU A 154 -1.16 45.65 -19.37
C LEU A 154 -1.67 47.02 -18.91
N ALA A 155 -2.11 47.85 -19.85
CA ALA A 155 -2.62 49.21 -19.59
C ALA A 155 -3.94 49.21 -18.78
N PRO A 156 -4.28 50.31 -18.10
CA PRO A 156 -5.60 50.51 -17.51
C PRO A 156 -6.74 50.18 -18.48
N GLY A 157 -7.77 49.47 -18.00
CA GLY A 157 -8.89 49.00 -18.83
C GLY A 157 -8.55 47.80 -19.74
N GLY A 158 -7.30 47.39 -19.81
CA GLY A 158 -6.85 46.27 -20.64
C GLY A 158 -7.32 44.92 -20.10
N ARG A 159 -7.42 43.93 -21.02
CA ARG A 159 -7.74 42.53 -20.71
C ARG A 159 -6.55 41.65 -21.07
N SER A 160 -6.26 40.70 -20.20
CA SER A 160 -5.24 39.69 -20.43
C SER A 160 -5.84 38.31 -20.32
N PHE A 161 -5.47 37.43 -21.23
CA PHE A 161 -5.81 36.02 -21.17
C PHE A 161 -4.57 35.16 -21.50
N GLY A 162 -4.48 34.02 -20.86
CA GLY A 162 -3.37 33.11 -21.09
C GLY A 162 -3.64 31.71 -20.55
N THR A 163 -2.87 30.76 -21.07
CA THR A 163 -2.84 29.38 -20.55
C THR A 163 -1.44 29.09 -20.08
N ALA A 164 -1.24 28.97 -18.77
CA ALA A 164 0.00 28.44 -18.23
C ALA A 164 -0.01 26.91 -18.39
N SER A 165 0.96 26.39 -19.15
CA SER A 165 1.02 24.96 -19.51
C SER A 165 1.97 24.20 -18.61
N CYS A 166 1.54 23.04 -18.12
CA CYS A 166 2.38 22.14 -17.36
C CYS A 166 3.41 21.44 -18.26
N ALA A 167 4.57 21.15 -17.69
CA ALA A 167 5.59 20.32 -18.34
C ALA A 167 5.06 18.90 -18.61
N ALA A 168 5.70 18.20 -19.54
CA ALA A 168 5.36 16.81 -19.83
C ALA A 168 5.42 15.93 -18.57
N GLY A 169 4.41 15.07 -18.38
CA GLY A 169 4.26 14.21 -17.20
C GLY A 169 3.61 14.88 -15.97
N TYR A 170 3.32 16.18 -16.01
CA TYR A 170 2.55 16.89 -14.99
C TYR A 170 1.13 17.18 -15.47
N ALA A 171 0.20 17.19 -14.53
CA ALA A 171 -1.21 17.57 -14.79
C ALA A 171 -1.57 18.83 -13.99
N PRO A 172 -2.36 19.75 -14.56
CA PRO A 172 -2.82 20.94 -13.85
C PRO A 172 -3.83 20.56 -12.77
N THR A 173 -3.56 21.00 -11.53
CA THR A 173 -4.41 20.78 -10.34
C THR A 173 -5.10 22.04 -9.88
N GLY A 174 -4.65 23.20 -10.34
CA GLY A 174 -5.19 24.51 -10.07
C GLY A 174 -4.48 25.58 -10.87
N GLY A 175 -4.89 26.83 -10.67
CA GLY A 175 -4.23 27.97 -11.27
C GLY A 175 -5.02 29.25 -11.13
N GLY A 176 -4.52 30.33 -11.71
CA GLY A 176 -5.15 31.63 -11.62
C GLY A 176 -4.34 32.73 -12.29
N VAL A 177 -4.55 33.96 -11.79
CA VAL A 177 -3.84 35.15 -12.26
C VAL A 177 -3.33 35.95 -11.07
N GLY A 178 -2.14 36.50 -11.22
CA GLY A 178 -1.56 37.46 -10.32
C GLY A 178 -1.17 38.74 -11.05
N PHE A 179 -0.98 39.81 -10.33
CA PHE A 179 -0.58 41.12 -10.85
C PHE A 179 0.63 41.68 -10.11
N SER A 180 1.44 42.48 -10.78
CA SER A 180 2.47 43.25 -10.09
C SER A 180 1.85 44.30 -9.16
N ASN A 181 2.60 44.68 -8.10
CA ASN A 181 2.29 45.78 -7.17
C ASN A 181 1.00 45.65 -6.35
N ASN A 182 0.34 44.48 -6.31
CA ASN A 182 -0.90 44.25 -5.56
C ASN A 182 -1.98 45.32 -5.74
N PRO A 183 -2.41 45.59 -6.97
CA PRO A 183 -3.27 46.72 -7.31
C PRO A 183 -4.72 46.53 -6.82
N VAL A 184 -5.43 47.66 -6.64
CA VAL A 184 -6.88 47.67 -6.39
C VAL A 184 -7.61 47.81 -7.75
N GLY A 185 -8.79 47.16 -7.89
CA GLY A 185 -9.61 47.26 -9.08
C GLY A 185 -9.21 46.34 -10.24
N VAL A 186 -8.59 45.22 -9.92
CA VAL A 186 -8.34 44.13 -10.89
C VAL A 186 -9.31 43.00 -10.68
N ASP A 187 -9.76 42.37 -11.76
CA ASP A 187 -10.75 41.30 -11.75
C ASP A 187 -10.25 40.08 -12.51
N MET A 188 -10.44 38.87 -11.91
CA MET A 188 -10.33 37.61 -12.60
C MET A 188 -11.70 37.21 -13.15
N ASN A 189 -11.85 37.22 -14.47
CA ASN A 189 -13.13 37.01 -15.14
C ASN A 189 -13.38 35.55 -15.53
N ALA A 190 -12.32 34.77 -15.69
CA ALA A 190 -12.39 33.31 -15.94
C ALA A 190 -11.14 32.60 -15.42
N SER A 191 -11.33 31.37 -14.93
CA SER A 191 -10.25 30.51 -14.46
C SER A 191 -10.73 29.06 -14.56
N PHE A 192 -10.09 28.25 -15.44
CA PHE A 192 -10.45 26.84 -15.63
C PHE A 192 -9.32 26.06 -16.29
N ARG A 193 -9.39 24.73 -16.14
CA ARG A 193 -8.46 23.82 -16.81
C ARG A 193 -8.62 23.88 -18.33
N ASN A 194 -7.52 24.01 -19.07
CA ASN A 194 -7.49 24.01 -20.52
C ASN A 194 -6.38 23.05 -21.01
N GLY A 195 -6.77 21.87 -21.45
CA GLY A 195 -5.82 20.83 -21.88
C GLY A 195 -4.86 20.43 -20.75
N ASN A 196 -3.55 20.52 -21.02
CA ASN A 196 -2.48 20.31 -20.03
C ASN A 196 -2.05 21.64 -19.38
N GLY A 197 -2.92 22.57 -19.17
CA GLY A 197 -2.64 23.85 -18.54
C GLY A 197 -3.86 24.43 -17.84
N TRP A 198 -3.70 25.65 -17.33
CA TRP A 198 -4.74 26.43 -16.67
C TRP A 198 -4.94 27.74 -17.39
N PHE A 199 -6.16 27.93 -17.95
CA PHE A 199 -6.56 29.19 -18.58
C PHE A 199 -7.05 30.16 -17.52
N SER A 200 -6.64 31.41 -17.64
CA SER A 200 -7.23 32.52 -16.89
C SER A 200 -7.40 33.77 -17.74
N LEU A 201 -8.42 34.54 -17.42
CA LEU A 201 -8.75 35.83 -18.02
C LEU A 201 -8.87 36.89 -16.92
N ALA A 202 -8.19 37.99 -17.06
CA ALA A 202 -8.22 39.09 -16.12
C ALA A 202 -8.42 40.44 -16.81
N THR A 203 -8.95 41.40 -16.05
CA THR A 203 -9.13 42.80 -16.48
C THR A 203 -8.37 43.71 -15.52
N ASN A 204 -7.56 44.63 -16.05
CA ASN A 204 -6.92 45.67 -15.28
C ASN A 204 -7.86 46.87 -15.16
N GLY A 205 -8.70 46.90 -14.12
CA GLY A 205 -9.56 48.05 -13.80
C GLY A 205 -8.86 49.13 -12.95
N SER A 206 -7.55 48.98 -12.68
CA SER A 206 -6.75 49.97 -11.96
C SER A 206 -6.37 51.14 -12.85
N THR A 207 -5.75 52.16 -12.26
CA THR A 207 -5.22 53.34 -12.99
C THR A 207 -3.74 53.14 -13.40
N GLU A 208 -3.13 52.00 -13.10
CA GLU A 208 -1.70 51.72 -13.33
C GLU A 208 -1.52 50.71 -14.47
N THR A 209 -0.38 50.77 -15.15
CA THR A 209 0.06 49.73 -16.06
C THR A 209 0.68 48.59 -15.23
N LEU A 210 0.19 47.36 -15.44
CA LEU A 210 0.53 46.18 -14.61
C LEU A 210 1.17 45.09 -15.45
N ASN A 211 2.02 44.26 -14.80
CA ASN A 211 2.36 42.97 -15.34
C ASN A 211 1.36 41.92 -14.79
N VAL A 212 0.96 41.01 -15.65
CA VAL A 212 -0.02 39.95 -15.36
C VAL A 212 0.70 38.60 -15.43
N PHE A 213 0.49 37.76 -14.43
CA PHE A 213 1.05 36.42 -14.34
C PHE A 213 -0.08 35.41 -14.34
N HIS A 214 -0.27 34.69 -15.46
CA HIS A 214 -1.14 33.52 -15.53
C HIS A 214 -0.34 32.34 -15.02
N TYR A 215 -0.85 31.59 -14.05
CA TYR A 215 -0.12 30.47 -13.47
C TYR A 215 -0.98 29.21 -13.35
N ALA A 216 -0.31 28.05 -13.39
CA ALA A 216 -0.89 26.74 -13.14
C ALA A 216 -0.05 26.00 -12.09
N GLU A 217 -0.71 25.42 -11.11
CA GLU A 217 -0.12 24.41 -10.23
C GLU A 217 -0.18 23.07 -10.97
N CYS A 218 0.98 22.51 -11.19
CA CYS A 218 1.21 21.33 -11.99
C CYS A 218 1.76 20.22 -11.10
N CYS A 219 1.02 19.13 -10.94
CA CYS A 219 1.44 18.02 -10.06
C CYS A 219 1.52 16.70 -10.83
N ARG A 220 2.39 15.80 -10.35
CA ARG A 220 2.45 14.40 -10.78
C ARG A 220 2.68 13.48 -9.60
N VAL A 221 2.32 12.21 -9.76
CA VAL A 221 2.76 11.13 -8.87
C VAL A 221 4.08 10.59 -9.42
N PRO A 222 5.21 10.71 -8.70
CA PRO A 222 6.49 10.18 -9.17
C PRO A 222 6.39 8.67 -9.42
N GLY A 223 6.96 8.22 -10.55
CA GLY A 223 7.00 6.78 -10.89
C GLY A 223 5.74 6.20 -11.56
N ARG A 224 4.79 7.05 -11.96
CA ARG A 224 3.62 6.65 -12.78
C ARG A 224 3.62 7.35 -14.12
#